data_04d921a0740f9882c0d2e15c2e010f5b
#
_entry.id   04d921a0740f9882c0d2e15c2e010f5b
#
_cell.length_a   1.000
_cell.length_b   1.000
_cell.length_c   1.000
_cell.angle_alpha   90.00
_cell.angle_beta   90.00
_cell.angle_gamma   90.00
#
_symmetry.space_group_name_H-M   'P 1'
#
loop_
_entity.id
_entity.type
_entity.pdbx_description
1 polymer ?
#
loop_
_entity_poly.entity_id
_entity_poly.type
_entity_poly.pdbx_seq_one_letter_code
_entity_poly.pdbx_strand_id
1 'polypeptide(L)'
;MGYFKHNIMSPDAMLEIAHRRVDGAQQVQLFGFNRTIKTAYETVWNNGGGIYTFPTEPLTMTLVSASTADTMPVLIQGLDANYEPINDIVTLNGTTPVTSNVSFYRINNAVILSGQNAGAISITNGGTTYAYIEELAGTIQAIVYTTPAKHSLYVHSAHFTSGTVNPNKYLFSQACLASSNGRVLHFWESTFAT
;
A
#
# COMPACT_ATOMS: atom_id res chain seq x y z
N MET A 1 -20.73 -16.46 22.61
CA MET A 1 -19.63 -16.84 21.71
C MET A 1 -20.26 -17.55 20.52
N GLY A 2 -20.57 -16.82 19.45
CA GLY A 2 -21.27 -17.36 18.30
C GLY A 2 -20.26 -17.97 17.33
N TYR A 3 -20.30 -19.26 17.14
CA TYR A 3 -19.55 -19.93 16.08
C TYR A 3 -20.19 -19.58 14.73
N PHE A 4 -19.43 -18.89 13.89
CA PHE A 4 -19.82 -18.70 12.50
C PHE A 4 -19.75 -20.03 11.76
N LYS A 5 -20.88 -20.70 11.63
CA LYS A 5 -21.05 -21.78 10.65
C LYS A 5 -21.34 -21.15 9.28
N HIS A 6 -20.38 -20.45 8.70
CA HIS A 6 -20.40 -20.24 7.27
C HIS A 6 -19.55 -21.31 6.61
N ASN A 7 -20.20 -22.09 5.81
CA ASN A 7 -19.58 -23.06 4.92
C ASN A 7 -18.84 -22.23 3.83
N ILE A 8 -17.61 -21.81 4.14
CA ILE A 8 -16.76 -20.96 3.28
C ILE A 8 -16.26 -21.74 2.03
N MET A 9 -16.98 -22.74 1.61
CA MET A 9 -16.68 -23.57 0.44
C MET A 9 -17.51 -23.16 -0.78
N SER A 10 -18.25 -22.06 -0.73
CA SER A 10 -18.93 -21.53 -1.91
C SER A 10 -17.89 -20.79 -2.78
N PRO A 11 -17.87 -21.03 -4.09
CA PRO A 11 -17.06 -20.22 -5.03
C PRO A 11 -17.41 -18.73 -4.97
N ASP A 12 -18.56 -18.39 -4.38
CA ASP A 12 -19.03 -17.02 -4.22
C ASP A 12 -18.60 -16.33 -2.92
N ALA A 13 -17.87 -17.02 -2.02
CA ALA A 13 -17.46 -16.45 -0.72
C ALA A 13 -16.68 -15.14 -0.87
N MET A 14 -15.80 -15.03 -1.86
CA MET A 14 -15.06 -13.81 -2.14
C MET A 14 -15.97 -12.69 -2.65
N LEU A 15 -16.98 -13.02 -3.43
CA LEU A 15 -17.98 -12.08 -3.92
C LEU A 15 -18.86 -11.56 -2.77
N GLU A 16 -19.25 -12.43 -1.84
CA GLU A 16 -20.01 -12.04 -0.66
C GLU A 16 -19.22 -11.11 0.25
N ILE A 17 -17.91 -11.37 0.43
CA ILE A 17 -17.01 -10.48 1.17
C ILE A 17 -16.86 -9.14 0.44
N ALA A 18 -16.64 -9.16 -0.88
CA ALA A 18 -16.51 -7.95 -1.69
C ALA A 18 -17.79 -7.09 -1.63
N HIS A 19 -18.97 -7.71 -1.55
CA HIS A 19 -20.26 -7.03 -1.39
C HIS A 19 -20.56 -6.67 0.07
N ARG A 20 -19.63 -6.88 1.02
CA ARG A 20 -19.80 -6.60 2.45
C ARG A 20 -20.97 -7.35 3.08
N ARG A 21 -21.27 -8.55 2.60
CA ARG A 21 -22.32 -9.42 3.12
C ARG A 21 -21.85 -10.40 4.20
N VAL A 22 -20.54 -10.42 4.45
CA VAL A 22 -19.92 -11.21 5.50
C VAL A 22 -19.42 -10.25 6.58
N ASP A 23 -20.08 -10.26 7.73
CA ASP A 23 -19.71 -9.42 8.86
C ASP A 23 -18.28 -9.73 9.33
N GLY A 24 -17.51 -8.68 9.63
CA GLY A 24 -16.15 -8.79 10.14
C GLY A 24 -15.11 -9.18 9.08
N ALA A 25 -15.50 -9.34 7.82
CA ALA A 25 -14.57 -9.59 6.71
C ALA A 25 -14.56 -8.44 5.70
N GLN A 26 -13.37 -8.11 5.21
CA GLN A 26 -13.18 -7.08 4.19
C GLN A 26 -12.14 -7.57 3.18
N GLN A 27 -12.37 -7.29 1.90
CA GLN A 27 -11.39 -7.50 0.87
C GLN A 27 -10.42 -6.32 0.81
N VAL A 28 -9.13 -6.63 0.77
CA VAL A 28 -8.07 -5.67 0.48
C VAL A 28 -7.44 -6.08 -0.84
N GLN A 29 -7.36 -5.15 -1.77
CA GLN A 29 -6.68 -5.33 -3.04
C GLN A 29 -5.50 -4.35 -3.10
N LEU A 30 -4.31 -4.88 -3.36
CA LEU A 30 -3.10 -4.10 -3.54
C LEU A 30 -2.65 -4.22 -4.99
N PHE A 31 -2.24 -3.11 -5.53
CA PHE A 31 -1.58 -3.05 -6.83
C PHE A 31 -0.30 -2.25 -6.68
N GLY A 32 0.78 -2.75 -7.25
CA GLY A 32 2.06 -2.04 -7.26
C GLY A 32 2.88 -2.44 -8.47
N PHE A 33 3.76 -1.56 -8.88
CA PHE A 33 4.75 -1.87 -9.91
C PHE A 33 6.05 -1.14 -9.63
N ASN A 34 7.13 -1.65 -10.19
CA ASN A 34 8.42 -1.00 -10.24
C ASN A 34 8.84 -0.88 -11.71
N ARG A 35 9.11 0.34 -12.17
CA ARG A 35 9.49 0.60 -13.57
C ARG A 35 10.89 0.07 -13.91
N THR A 36 11.77 -0.03 -12.92
CA THR A 36 13.16 -0.42 -13.13
C THR A 36 13.57 -1.42 -12.07
N ILE A 37 13.58 -2.69 -12.44
CA ILE A 37 14.01 -3.78 -11.57
C ILE A 37 15.54 -3.86 -11.62
N LYS A 38 16.17 -3.77 -10.46
CA LYS A 38 17.62 -3.90 -10.28
C LYS A 38 18.00 -5.32 -9.85
N THR A 39 19.30 -5.54 -9.63
CA THR A 39 19.82 -6.84 -9.18
C THR A 39 19.62 -7.10 -7.68
N ALA A 40 19.32 -6.08 -6.90
CA ALA A 40 19.00 -6.21 -5.48
C ALA A 40 17.47 -6.29 -5.28
N TYR A 41 17.03 -6.89 -4.18
CA TYR A 41 15.62 -6.87 -3.82
C TYR A 41 15.14 -5.44 -3.55
N GLU A 42 14.01 -5.10 -4.12
CA GLU A 42 13.32 -3.83 -3.95
C GLU A 42 11.84 -4.09 -3.65
N THR A 43 11.23 -3.21 -2.88
CA THR A 43 9.78 -3.22 -2.71
C THR A 43 9.09 -2.93 -4.05
N VAL A 44 8.01 -3.63 -4.33
CA VAL A 44 7.20 -3.36 -5.51
C VAL A 44 6.34 -2.13 -5.24
N TRP A 45 6.86 -0.99 -5.61
CA TRP A 45 6.16 0.29 -5.58
C TRP A 45 6.78 1.26 -6.61
N ASN A 46 6.01 2.25 -7.04
CA ASN A 46 6.40 3.15 -8.13
C ASN A 46 7.41 4.24 -7.71
N ASN A 47 7.66 4.44 -6.42
CA ASN A 47 8.74 5.32 -5.95
C ASN A 47 10.15 4.71 -6.16
N GLY A 48 10.24 3.38 -6.29
CA GLY A 48 11.51 2.66 -6.46
C GLY A 48 12.47 2.80 -5.27
N GLY A 49 13.72 2.36 -5.46
CA GLY A 49 14.81 2.79 -4.57
C GLY A 49 15.06 1.93 -3.34
N GLY A 50 14.78 0.63 -3.35
CA GLY A 50 15.17 -0.31 -2.30
C GLY A 50 14.00 -0.88 -1.51
N ILE A 51 14.30 -1.47 -0.35
CA ILE A 51 13.28 -2.05 0.54
C ILE A 51 12.55 -0.91 1.27
N TYR A 52 11.22 -0.99 1.30
CA TYR A 52 10.38 -0.03 2.01
C TYR A 52 10.73 0.00 3.50
N THR A 53 10.89 1.20 4.03
CA THR A 53 11.18 1.42 5.45
C THR A 53 9.92 1.93 6.14
N PHE A 54 9.45 1.20 7.13
CA PHE A 54 8.32 1.63 7.95
C PHE A 54 8.73 2.72 8.94
N PRO A 55 7.83 3.65 9.31
CA PRO A 55 8.04 4.54 10.44
C PRO A 55 8.33 3.74 11.73
N THR A 56 9.29 4.22 12.53
CA THR A 56 9.64 3.63 13.83
C THR A 56 8.80 4.19 14.99
N GLU A 57 8.12 5.29 14.73
CA GLU A 57 7.18 5.97 15.63
C GLU A 57 6.05 6.61 14.82
N PRO A 58 4.91 7.01 15.43
CA PRO A 58 3.87 7.74 14.72
C PRO A 58 4.37 9.10 14.25
N LEU A 59 4.23 9.37 12.94
CA LEU A 59 4.72 10.59 12.30
C LEU A 59 3.58 11.32 11.59
N THR A 60 3.54 12.65 11.71
CA THR A 60 2.75 13.47 10.80
C THR A 60 3.37 13.45 9.42
N MET A 61 2.55 13.42 8.38
CA MET A 61 3.02 13.31 7.00
C MET A 61 2.95 14.67 6.30
N THR A 62 3.98 14.99 5.56
CA THR A 62 4.03 16.15 4.67
C THR A 62 3.72 15.71 3.26
N LEU A 63 2.70 16.33 2.65
CA LEU A 63 2.28 16.10 1.27
C LEU A 63 2.73 17.27 0.41
N VAL A 64 3.29 16.95 -0.75
CA VAL A 64 3.66 17.93 -1.76
C VAL A 64 3.47 17.33 -3.15
N SER A 65 2.90 18.14 -4.07
CA SER A 65 2.84 17.77 -5.49
C SER A 65 4.01 18.37 -6.27
N ALA A 66 4.38 17.73 -7.37
CA ALA A 66 5.28 18.27 -8.36
C ALA A 66 4.61 19.33 -9.28
N SER A 67 3.28 19.46 -9.22
CA SER A 67 2.50 20.43 -10.01
C SER A 67 1.80 21.47 -9.14
N THR A 68 1.90 22.73 -9.53
CA THR A 68 1.17 23.84 -8.87
C THR A 68 -0.35 23.74 -9.08
N ALA A 69 -0.81 22.96 -10.05
CA ALA A 69 -2.23 22.79 -10.34
C ALA A 69 -2.95 21.84 -9.36
N ASP A 70 -2.22 21.07 -8.59
CA ASP A 70 -2.78 20.07 -7.71
C ASP A 70 -3.24 20.69 -6.37
N THR A 71 -4.54 20.89 -6.25
CA THR A 71 -5.18 21.48 -5.06
C THR A 71 -6.32 20.62 -4.52
N MET A 72 -6.40 19.35 -4.95
CA MET A 72 -7.45 18.42 -4.55
C MET A 72 -7.18 17.79 -3.18
N PRO A 73 -8.23 17.28 -2.50
CA PRO A 73 -8.09 16.55 -1.25
C PRO A 73 -7.55 15.14 -1.50
N VAL A 74 -6.60 14.74 -0.68
CA VAL A 74 -6.02 13.40 -0.59
C VAL A 74 -6.46 12.76 0.71
N LEU A 75 -7.12 11.61 0.63
CA LEU A 75 -7.41 10.75 1.78
C LEU A 75 -6.21 9.85 2.04
N ILE A 76 -5.64 9.94 3.24
CA ILE A 76 -4.63 9.00 3.72
C ILE A 76 -5.32 8.05 4.69
N GLN A 77 -5.12 6.76 4.49
CA GLN A 77 -5.63 5.69 5.35
C GLN A 77 -4.46 4.90 5.92
N GLY A 78 -4.45 4.73 7.21
CA GLY A 78 -3.34 4.08 7.87
C GLY A 78 -3.69 3.58 9.27
N LEU A 79 -2.66 3.39 10.08
CA LEU A 79 -2.80 2.89 11.44
C LEU A 79 -2.06 3.83 12.40
N ASP A 80 -2.61 3.97 13.60
CA ASP A 80 -1.98 4.67 14.71
C ASP A 80 -0.92 3.80 15.43
N ALA A 81 -0.38 4.29 16.56
CA ALA A 81 0.60 3.58 17.37
C ALA A 81 0.09 2.24 17.94
N ASN A 82 -1.21 2.07 18.07
CA ASN A 82 -1.87 0.86 18.57
C ASN A 82 -2.28 -0.09 17.45
N TYR A 83 -1.91 0.25 16.19
CA TYR A 83 -2.38 -0.42 14.98
C TYR A 83 -3.91 -0.35 14.78
N GLU A 84 -4.58 0.63 15.39
CA GLU A 84 -5.99 0.89 15.12
C GLU A 84 -6.12 1.77 13.85
N PRO A 85 -7.16 1.56 13.02
CA PRO A 85 -7.35 2.32 11.79
C PRO A 85 -7.55 3.80 12.04
N ILE A 86 -6.80 4.62 11.33
CA ILE A 86 -6.97 6.08 11.30
C ILE A 86 -6.96 6.59 9.85
N ASN A 87 -7.53 7.74 9.64
CA ASN A 87 -7.49 8.44 8.36
C ASN A 87 -7.37 9.95 8.55
N ASP A 88 -6.92 10.62 7.50
CA ASP A 88 -6.91 12.09 7.41
C ASP A 88 -7.18 12.51 5.97
N ILE A 89 -7.80 13.67 5.81
CA ILE A 89 -8.01 14.30 4.50
C ILE A 89 -7.19 15.57 4.46
N VAL A 90 -6.17 15.57 3.63
CA VAL A 90 -5.25 16.69 3.46
C VAL A 90 -5.48 17.32 2.09
N THR A 91 -5.84 18.60 2.07
CA THR A 91 -5.98 19.34 0.80
C THR A 91 -4.61 19.82 0.33
N LEU A 92 -4.22 19.44 -0.87
CA LEU A 92 -2.97 19.85 -1.49
C LEU A 92 -2.96 21.37 -1.76
N ASN A 93 -1.75 21.93 -1.74
CA ASN A 93 -1.50 23.33 -2.11
C ASN A 93 -0.39 23.40 -3.18
N GLY A 94 -0.58 22.64 -4.26
CA GLY A 94 0.37 22.55 -5.35
C GLY A 94 1.74 22.08 -4.86
N THR A 95 2.76 22.84 -5.18
CA THR A 95 4.15 22.58 -4.76
C THR A 95 4.49 23.08 -3.36
N THR A 96 3.54 23.67 -2.65
CA THR A 96 3.71 24.09 -1.26
C THR A 96 3.40 22.92 -0.32
N PRO A 97 4.32 22.54 0.58
CA PRO A 97 4.07 21.44 1.51
C PRO A 97 2.88 21.71 2.43
N VAL A 98 2.07 20.67 2.65
CA VAL A 98 0.98 20.67 3.64
C VAL A 98 1.15 19.45 4.54
N THR A 99 0.75 19.57 5.81
CA THR A 99 0.98 18.53 6.82
C THR A 99 -0.33 17.90 7.26
N SER A 100 -0.33 16.60 7.51
CA SER A 100 -1.46 15.87 8.07
C SER A 100 -1.77 16.33 9.51
N ASN A 101 -3.05 16.26 9.89
CA ASN A 101 -3.50 16.60 11.24
C ASN A 101 -3.28 15.46 12.23
N VAL A 102 -3.14 14.22 11.75
CA VAL A 102 -2.91 13.04 12.57
C VAL A 102 -1.55 12.42 12.27
N SER A 103 -1.03 11.66 13.24
CA SER A 103 0.22 10.94 13.10
C SER A 103 -0.05 9.49 12.71
N PHE A 104 0.61 9.04 11.63
CA PHE A 104 0.51 7.69 11.12
C PHE A 104 1.72 6.85 11.55
N TYR A 105 1.46 5.68 12.10
CA TYR A 105 2.48 4.66 12.33
C TYR A 105 2.63 3.75 11.11
N ARG A 106 1.56 3.59 10.34
CA ARG A 106 1.55 2.88 9.05
C ARG A 106 0.67 3.61 8.06
N ILE A 107 1.06 3.63 6.80
CA ILE A 107 0.21 4.08 5.70
C ILE A 107 -0.14 2.86 4.88
N ASN A 108 -1.43 2.56 4.78
CA ASN A 108 -1.93 1.44 3.99
C ASN A 108 -2.48 1.88 2.64
N ASN A 109 -2.96 3.11 2.54
CA ASN A 109 -3.47 3.67 1.30
C ASN A 109 -3.40 5.19 1.31
N ALA A 110 -3.28 5.79 0.12
CA ALA A 110 -3.55 7.19 -0.11
C ALA A 110 -4.19 7.35 -1.49
N VAL A 111 -5.28 8.11 -1.55
CA VAL A 111 -6.10 8.26 -2.75
C VAL A 111 -6.60 9.69 -2.89
N ILE A 112 -6.64 10.19 -4.11
CA ILE A 112 -7.23 11.49 -4.45
C ILE A 112 -8.75 11.33 -4.44
N LEU A 113 -9.45 12.21 -3.73
CA LEU A 113 -10.90 12.12 -3.59
C LEU A 113 -11.67 12.74 -4.76
N SER A 114 -11.03 13.64 -5.52
CA SER A 114 -11.68 14.30 -6.66
C SER A 114 -10.65 14.73 -7.70
N GLY A 115 -11.01 14.60 -8.97
CA GLY A 115 -10.12 14.98 -10.07
C GLY A 115 -8.99 13.98 -10.32
N GLN A 116 -7.92 14.45 -10.93
CA GLN A 116 -6.72 13.68 -11.24
C GLN A 116 -5.50 14.57 -10.99
N ASN A 117 -4.43 14.01 -10.43
CA ASN A 117 -3.21 14.76 -10.18
C ASN A 117 -2.42 15.01 -11.47
N ALA A 118 -2.00 16.25 -11.66
CA ALA A 118 -1.18 16.68 -12.79
C ALA A 118 0.32 16.47 -12.54
N GLY A 119 0.73 16.32 -11.30
CA GLY A 119 2.09 16.01 -10.90
C GLY A 119 2.13 14.85 -9.90
N ALA A 120 3.29 14.25 -9.74
CA ALA A 120 3.48 13.24 -8.72
C ALA A 120 3.34 13.84 -7.31
N ILE A 121 2.73 13.10 -6.39
CA ILE A 121 2.52 13.53 -5.00
C ILE A 121 3.37 12.66 -4.09
N SER A 122 4.26 13.31 -3.33
CA SER A 122 5.08 12.65 -2.32
C SER A 122 4.47 12.86 -0.94
N ILE A 123 4.40 11.77 -0.16
CA ILE A 123 3.96 11.75 1.24
C ILE A 123 5.16 11.37 2.09
N THR A 124 5.72 12.32 2.82
CA THR A 124 7.05 12.23 3.42
C THR A 124 7.05 12.65 4.88
N ASN A 125 8.08 12.23 5.61
CA ASN A 125 8.50 12.84 6.86
C ASN A 125 10.03 12.74 6.98
N GLY A 126 10.69 13.82 7.42
CA GLY A 126 12.15 13.85 7.63
C GLY A 126 12.99 13.46 6.41
N GLY A 127 12.48 13.71 5.18
CA GLY A 127 13.14 13.35 3.93
C GLY A 127 12.92 11.90 3.48
N THR A 128 12.24 11.07 4.28
CA THR A 128 11.84 9.71 3.90
C THR A 128 10.46 9.72 3.26
N THR A 129 10.31 9.07 2.11
CA THR A 129 9.01 8.89 1.43
C THR A 129 8.34 7.63 1.97
N TYR A 130 7.13 7.80 2.49
CA TYR A 130 6.29 6.71 3.03
C TYR A 130 5.12 6.34 2.13
N ALA A 131 4.71 7.22 1.24
CA ALA A 131 3.76 6.91 0.18
C ALA A 131 4.01 7.85 -1.02
N TYR A 132 3.63 7.38 -2.20
CA TYR A 132 3.86 8.09 -3.43
C TYR A 132 2.71 7.82 -4.40
N ILE A 133 2.13 8.88 -4.94
CA ILE A 133 1.11 8.82 -5.99
C ILE A 133 1.77 9.36 -7.26
N GLU A 134 1.94 8.50 -8.24
CA GLU A 134 2.51 8.90 -9.53
C GLU A 134 1.59 9.88 -10.26
N GLU A 135 2.15 10.68 -11.15
CA GLU A 135 1.39 11.53 -12.05
C GLU A 135 0.27 10.72 -12.74
N LEU A 136 -0.95 11.26 -12.74
CA LEU A 136 -2.16 10.68 -13.31
C LEU A 136 -2.63 9.34 -12.66
N ALA A 137 -2.00 8.89 -11.59
CA ALA A 137 -2.34 7.60 -10.97
C ALA A 137 -3.55 7.67 -10.03
N GLY A 138 -3.76 8.79 -9.36
CA GLY A 138 -4.88 9.00 -8.45
C GLY A 138 -4.80 8.26 -7.11
N THR A 139 -3.95 7.25 -6.99
CA THR A 139 -3.76 6.44 -5.78
C THR A 139 -2.33 5.92 -5.68
N ILE A 140 -1.92 5.51 -4.50
CA ILE A 140 -0.63 4.82 -4.33
C ILE A 140 -0.63 3.48 -5.08
N GLN A 141 0.54 3.11 -5.58
CA GLN A 141 0.77 1.86 -6.32
C GLN A 141 1.93 1.14 -5.66
N ALA A 142 1.63 0.49 -4.53
CA ALA A 142 2.60 -0.19 -3.70
C ALA A 142 2.01 -1.48 -3.12
N ILE A 143 2.81 -2.55 -3.08
CA ILE A 143 2.44 -3.79 -2.40
C ILE A 143 3.04 -3.75 -0.99
N VAL A 144 2.51 -2.84 -0.19
CA VAL A 144 2.85 -2.66 1.24
C VAL A 144 1.55 -2.52 2.00
N TYR A 145 1.34 -3.35 3.01
CA TYR A 145 0.15 -3.34 3.83
C TYR A 145 0.44 -3.81 5.24
N THR A 146 -0.15 -3.16 6.20
CA THR A 146 -0.12 -3.58 7.60
C THR A 146 -1.54 -3.88 8.07
N THR A 147 -1.74 -5.09 8.59
CA THR A 147 -3.03 -5.52 9.13
C THR A 147 -3.36 -4.75 10.40
N PRO A 148 -4.58 -4.20 10.53
CA PRO A 148 -5.02 -3.55 11.77
C PRO A 148 -4.99 -4.49 12.98
N ALA A 149 -4.92 -3.92 14.17
CA ALA A 149 -5.00 -4.66 15.43
C ALA A 149 -6.26 -5.54 15.46
N LYS A 150 -6.16 -6.72 16.06
CA LYS A 150 -7.26 -7.69 16.22
C LYS A 150 -7.82 -8.26 14.91
N HIS A 151 -7.17 -8.00 13.77
CA HIS A 151 -7.54 -8.55 12.48
C HIS A 151 -6.51 -9.59 12.01
N SER A 152 -6.94 -10.46 11.11
CA SER A 152 -6.06 -11.42 10.43
C SER A 152 -6.08 -11.17 8.93
N LEU A 153 -4.94 -11.23 8.29
CA LEU A 153 -4.79 -11.14 6.84
C LEU A 153 -4.71 -12.55 6.24
N TYR A 154 -5.57 -12.82 5.27
CA TYR A 154 -5.50 -14.03 4.45
C TYR A 154 -5.14 -13.63 3.02
N VAL A 155 -3.99 -14.07 2.54
CA VAL A 155 -3.59 -13.87 1.15
C VAL A 155 -4.28 -14.93 0.30
N HIS A 156 -5.25 -14.51 -0.49
CA HIS A 156 -5.99 -15.40 -1.39
C HIS A 156 -5.24 -15.66 -2.69
N SER A 157 -4.66 -14.62 -3.27
CA SER A 157 -3.90 -14.73 -4.52
C SER A 157 -2.87 -13.61 -4.63
N ALA A 158 -1.80 -13.89 -5.35
CA ALA A 158 -0.81 -12.91 -5.75
C ALA A 158 -0.42 -13.19 -7.22
N HIS A 159 -0.43 -12.13 -8.05
CA HIS A 159 -0.07 -12.22 -9.46
C HIS A 159 1.10 -11.29 -9.72
N PHE A 160 2.14 -11.81 -10.35
CA PHE A 160 3.32 -11.06 -10.73
C PHE A 160 3.52 -11.16 -12.24
N THR A 161 3.83 -10.04 -12.87
CA THR A 161 4.15 -9.98 -14.28
C THR A 161 5.38 -9.12 -14.52
N SER A 162 6.19 -9.44 -15.52
CA SER A 162 7.22 -8.54 -16.02
C SER A 162 6.81 -7.95 -17.37
N GLY A 163 7.03 -6.65 -17.56
CA GLY A 163 6.68 -5.96 -18.82
C GLY A 163 7.68 -6.16 -19.96
N THR A 164 8.87 -6.69 -19.67
CA THR A 164 9.93 -6.89 -20.68
C THR A 164 10.48 -8.30 -20.56
N VAL A 165 10.40 -9.06 -21.64
CA VAL A 165 10.96 -10.39 -21.72
C VAL A 165 12.41 -10.28 -22.26
N ASN A 166 13.37 -10.69 -21.44
CA ASN A 166 14.73 -10.91 -21.90
C ASN A 166 15.08 -12.39 -21.68
N PRO A 167 15.32 -13.17 -22.72
CA PRO A 167 15.44 -14.63 -22.64
C PRO A 167 16.59 -15.14 -21.75
N ASN A 168 17.45 -14.26 -21.29
CA ASN A 168 18.58 -14.60 -20.43
C ASN A 168 18.48 -14.01 -19.01
N LYS A 169 17.28 -13.55 -18.59
CA LYS A 169 17.07 -12.98 -17.26
C LYS A 169 15.92 -13.66 -16.54
N TYR A 170 16.03 -13.67 -15.23
CA TYR A 170 15.02 -14.20 -14.34
C TYR A 170 14.46 -13.08 -13.47
N LEU A 171 13.15 -13.10 -13.27
CA LEU A 171 12.48 -12.27 -12.28
C LEU A 171 12.29 -13.10 -11.02
N PHE A 172 12.87 -12.63 -9.91
CA PHE A 172 12.60 -13.18 -8.59
C PHE A 172 11.58 -12.28 -7.90
N SER A 173 10.49 -12.86 -7.44
CA SER A 173 9.52 -12.16 -6.60
C SER A 173 9.42 -12.81 -5.25
N GLN A 174 9.34 -12.00 -4.20
CA GLN A 174 9.26 -12.46 -2.83
C GLN A 174 8.13 -11.71 -2.11
N ALA A 175 7.27 -12.45 -1.44
CA ALA A 175 6.27 -11.87 -0.53
C ALA A 175 6.66 -12.20 0.91
N CYS A 176 6.84 -11.20 1.73
CA CYS A 176 7.19 -11.33 3.14
C CYS A 176 5.99 -10.98 4.02
N LEU A 177 5.64 -11.88 4.93
CA LEU A 177 4.75 -11.60 6.05
C LEU A 177 5.59 -11.46 7.32
N ALA A 178 5.53 -10.31 7.96
CA ALA A 178 6.25 -10.04 9.19
C ALA A 178 5.30 -9.76 10.35
N SER A 179 5.68 -10.15 11.56
CA SER A 179 5.00 -9.74 12.78
C SER A 179 5.30 -8.26 13.09
N SER A 180 4.54 -7.67 14.01
CA SER A 180 4.72 -6.27 14.44
C SER A 180 6.13 -5.95 14.98
N ASN A 181 6.86 -6.97 15.46
CA ASN A 181 8.25 -6.82 15.90
C ASN A 181 9.28 -7.08 14.79
N GLY A 182 8.85 -7.13 13.53
CA GLY A 182 9.71 -7.31 12.36
C GLY A 182 10.16 -8.74 12.07
N ARG A 183 9.70 -9.74 12.87
CA ARG A 183 10.02 -11.14 12.61
C ARG A 183 9.29 -11.61 11.37
N VAL A 184 10.02 -12.11 10.37
CA VAL A 184 9.43 -12.76 9.20
C VAL A 184 8.76 -14.05 9.63
N LEU A 185 7.45 -14.15 9.40
CA LEU A 185 6.63 -15.31 9.75
C LEU A 185 6.54 -16.30 8.61
N HIS A 186 6.48 -15.78 7.40
CA HIS A 186 6.38 -16.58 6.19
C HIS A 186 6.83 -15.76 4.98
N PHE A 187 7.44 -16.41 3.99
CA PHE A 187 7.71 -15.80 2.69
C PHE A 187 7.50 -16.83 1.58
N TRP A 188 7.12 -16.35 0.42
CA TRP A 188 7.09 -17.12 -0.83
C TRP A 188 8.11 -16.52 -1.78
N GLU A 189 8.81 -17.38 -2.44
CA GLU A 189 9.71 -17.01 -3.51
C GLU A 189 9.24 -17.71 -4.78
N SER A 190 9.15 -16.99 -5.87
CA SER A 190 8.87 -17.52 -7.18
C SER A 190 9.88 -17.00 -8.20
N THR A 191 10.30 -17.87 -9.08
CA THR A 191 11.23 -17.55 -10.18
C THR A 191 10.47 -17.68 -11.48
N PHE A 192 10.49 -16.63 -12.29
CA PHE A 192 9.93 -16.64 -13.63
C PHE A 192 11.09 -16.54 -14.61
N ALA A 193 11.19 -17.53 -15.51
CA ALA A 193 12.02 -17.41 -16.71
C ALA A 193 11.30 -16.49 -17.70
N THR A 194 11.96 -15.46 -18.16
CA THR A 194 11.42 -14.51 -19.13
C THR A 194 12.08 -14.68 -20.49
#